data_508b477e49953ad39076a7f3595fefde
#
_entry.id   508b477e49953ad39076a7f3595fefde
#
_cell.length_a   1.000
_cell.length_b   1.000
_cell.length_c   1.000
_cell.angle_alpha   90.00
_cell.angle_beta   90.00
_cell.angle_gamma   90.00
#
_symmetry.space_group_name_H-M   'P 1'
#
loop_
_entity.id
_entity.type
_entity.pdbx_description
1 polymer ?
#
loop_
_entity_poly.entity_id
_entity_poly.type
_entity_poly.pdbx_seq_one_letter_code
_entity_poly.pdbx_strand_id
1 'polypeptide(L)'
;DELITFASIVQAEAPRFEDMQMVASVFWNRLNNSDVYPYLQSDPTAKYANNVIKPNMPIYDAATIEAYDTYKGRRGLTPGPICNPGIDAIDAVLAAIPSENFYFYANIDTRVTYFAKTLDDHNANIAMVKQQYKDAEEAAKKAEAEKKKGAN
;
A
#
# COMPACT_ATOMS: atom_id res chain seq x y z
N ASP A 1 21.58 -0.49 -1.07
CA ASP A 1 20.61 0.54 -0.62
C ASP A 1 19.22 0.36 -1.26
N GLU A 2 19.14 0.07 -2.58
CA GLU A 2 17.85 -0.10 -3.28
C GLU A 2 17.00 -1.24 -2.70
N LEU A 3 17.60 -2.39 -2.37
CA LEU A 3 16.90 -3.50 -1.74
C LEU A 3 16.24 -3.09 -0.42
N ILE A 4 16.95 -2.37 0.43
CA ILE A 4 16.43 -1.92 1.73
C ILE A 4 15.34 -0.87 1.52
N THR A 5 15.53 0.04 0.57
CA THR A 5 14.50 1.02 0.19
C THR A 5 13.23 0.32 -0.28
N PHE A 6 13.35 -0.65 -1.17
CA PHE A 6 12.22 -1.41 -1.69
C PHE A 6 11.53 -2.23 -0.57
N ALA A 7 12.30 -2.95 0.23
CA ALA A 7 11.76 -3.72 1.35
C ALA A 7 11.02 -2.83 2.36
N SER A 8 11.50 -1.60 2.60
CA SER A 8 10.82 -0.66 3.48
C SER A 8 9.45 -0.22 2.98
N ILE A 9 9.28 -0.07 1.66
CA ILE A 9 8.00 0.25 1.04
C ILE A 9 7.06 -0.95 1.15
N VAL A 10 7.53 -2.15 0.81
CA VAL A 10 6.76 -3.40 0.91
C VAL A 10 6.31 -3.67 2.36
N GLN A 11 7.21 -3.48 3.34
CA GLN A 11 6.88 -3.60 4.77
C GLN A 11 5.74 -2.69 5.20
N ALA A 12 5.71 -1.48 4.66
CA ALA A 12 4.70 -0.49 5.02
C ALA A 12 3.34 -0.73 4.33
N GLU A 13 3.29 -1.51 3.26
CA GLU A 13 2.06 -1.84 2.53
C GLU A 13 1.37 -3.09 3.07
N ALA A 14 2.10 -4.09 3.52
CA ALA A 14 1.53 -5.39 3.86
C ALA A 14 2.10 -5.96 5.17
N PRO A 15 1.24 -6.47 6.07
CA PRO A 15 1.69 -7.00 7.36
C PRO A 15 2.07 -8.50 7.32
N ARG A 16 1.66 -9.26 6.30
CA ARG A 16 1.89 -10.70 6.19
C ARG A 16 2.90 -11.00 5.10
N PHE A 17 3.73 -12.01 5.32
CA PHE A 17 4.81 -12.40 4.39
C PHE A 17 4.31 -12.68 2.96
N GLU A 18 3.24 -13.46 2.83
CA GLU A 18 2.67 -13.81 1.52
C GLU A 18 2.12 -12.58 0.78
N ASP A 19 1.49 -11.65 1.51
CA ASP A 19 1.04 -10.39 0.93
C ASP A 19 2.22 -9.50 0.53
N MET A 20 3.30 -9.49 1.34
CA MET A 20 4.54 -8.78 1.00
C MET A 20 5.16 -9.31 -0.30
N GLN A 21 5.20 -10.64 -0.51
CA GLN A 21 5.70 -11.24 -1.75
C GLN A 21 4.87 -10.81 -2.97
N MET A 22 3.56 -10.77 -2.83
CA MET A 22 2.65 -10.36 -3.91
C MET A 22 2.72 -8.84 -4.18
N VAL A 23 2.80 -8.02 -3.14
CA VAL A 23 3.01 -6.56 -3.27
C VAL A 23 4.36 -6.27 -3.91
N ALA A 24 5.42 -6.97 -3.49
CA ALA A 24 6.75 -6.87 -4.12
C ALA A 24 6.68 -7.23 -5.62
N SER A 25 5.91 -8.27 -5.98
CA SER A 25 5.68 -8.65 -7.38
C SER A 25 5.02 -7.52 -8.18
N VAL A 26 3.98 -6.88 -7.65
CA VAL A 26 3.32 -5.73 -8.30
C VAL A 26 4.32 -4.59 -8.52
N PHE A 27 5.11 -4.25 -7.51
CA PHE A 27 6.09 -3.17 -7.63
C PHE A 27 7.23 -3.53 -8.59
N TRP A 28 7.73 -4.79 -8.61
CA TRP A 28 8.67 -5.27 -9.61
C TRP A 28 8.10 -5.12 -11.03
N ASN A 29 6.84 -5.51 -11.23
CA ASN A 29 6.18 -5.37 -12.53
C ASN A 29 6.12 -3.91 -12.98
N ARG A 30 5.79 -2.97 -12.07
CA ARG A 30 5.78 -1.52 -12.38
C ARG A 30 7.18 -0.99 -12.68
N LEU A 31 8.18 -1.34 -11.86
CA LEU A 31 9.57 -0.92 -12.09
C LEU A 31 10.12 -1.39 -13.43
N ASN A 32 9.81 -2.64 -13.81
CA ASN A 32 10.24 -3.24 -15.07
C ASN A 32 9.44 -2.72 -16.29
N ASN A 33 8.30 -2.07 -16.07
CA ASN A 33 7.44 -1.49 -17.11
C ASN A 33 7.24 0.03 -16.88
N SER A 34 8.29 0.73 -16.52
CA SER A 34 8.26 2.14 -16.08
C SER A 34 7.80 3.13 -17.15
N ASP A 35 7.78 2.76 -18.42
CA ASP A 35 7.21 3.58 -19.50
C ASP A 35 5.69 3.64 -19.44
N VAL A 36 5.04 2.56 -19.01
CA VAL A 36 3.59 2.46 -18.82
C VAL A 36 3.18 2.78 -17.39
N TYR A 37 3.97 2.31 -16.42
CA TYR A 37 3.74 2.46 -14.98
C TYR A 37 4.89 3.24 -14.32
N PRO A 38 5.01 4.56 -14.59
CA PRO A 38 6.16 5.34 -14.13
C PRO A 38 6.25 5.51 -12.62
N TYR A 39 5.16 5.27 -11.90
CA TYR A 39 5.02 5.54 -10.48
C TYR A 39 4.63 4.27 -9.72
N LEU A 40 5.18 4.10 -8.49
CA LEU A 40 4.79 2.98 -7.61
C LEU A 40 3.40 3.19 -7.01
N GLN A 41 2.98 4.43 -6.78
CA GLN A 41 1.69 4.81 -6.20
C GLN A 41 1.45 4.18 -4.81
N SER A 42 2.45 4.31 -3.95
CA SER A 42 2.44 3.81 -2.58
C SER A 42 2.07 4.93 -1.59
N ASP A 43 0.94 4.79 -0.91
CA ASP A 43 0.49 5.72 0.13
C ASP A 43 1.52 5.92 1.26
N PRO A 44 2.17 4.86 1.78
CA PRO A 44 3.18 4.99 2.83
C PRO A 44 4.31 5.94 2.50
N THR A 45 4.73 6.04 1.25
CA THR A 45 5.83 6.94 0.85
C THR A 45 5.44 8.41 1.01
N ALA A 46 4.26 8.80 0.53
CA ALA A 46 3.73 10.15 0.69
C ALA A 46 3.43 10.48 2.17
N LYS A 47 2.92 9.51 2.93
CA LYS A 47 2.71 9.65 4.38
C LYS A 47 4.03 9.87 5.11
N TYR A 48 5.08 9.12 4.77
CA TYR A 48 6.41 9.30 5.36
C TYR A 48 6.97 10.70 5.07
N ALA A 49 6.87 11.15 3.83
CA ALA A 49 7.31 12.49 3.45
C ALA A 49 6.61 13.60 4.27
N ASN A 50 5.29 13.51 4.41
CA ASN A 50 4.50 14.54 5.07
C ASN A 50 4.53 14.47 6.61
N ASN A 51 4.58 13.26 7.18
CA ASN A 51 4.42 13.05 8.62
C ASN A 51 5.76 12.88 9.34
N VAL A 52 6.83 12.49 8.64
CA VAL A 52 8.15 12.25 9.23
C VAL A 52 9.19 13.24 8.70
N ILE A 53 9.36 13.36 7.38
CA ILE A 53 10.39 14.24 6.84
C ILE A 53 10.02 15.70 7.08
N LYS A 54 8.87 16.13 6.62
CA LYS A 54 8.44 17.53 6.65
C LYS A 54 8.48 18.18 8.04
N PRO A 55 7.97 17.56 9.12
CA PRO A 55 8.02 18.15 10.46
C PRO A 55 9.43 18.25 11.05
N ASN A 56 10.38 17.43 10.57
CA ASN A 56 11.75 17.38 11.06
C ASN A 56 12.76 18.14 10.17
N MET A 57 12.29 18.81 9.12
CA MET A 57 13.14 19.64 8.27
C MET A 57 13.48 20.96 8.97
N PRO A 58 14.76 21.31 9.15
CA PRO A 58 15.14 22.60 9.71
C PRO A 58 14.79 23.77 8.77
N ILE A 59 14.84 23.53 7.47
CA ILE A 59 14.41 24.44 6.40
C ILE A 59 13.55 23.64 5.45
N TYR A 60 12.34 24.15 5.14
CA TYR A 60 11.43 23.47 4.22
C TYR A 60 12.03 23.38 2.80
N ASP A 61 12.09 22.18 2.29
CA ASP A 61 12.50 21.86 0.91
C ASP A 61 11.42 21.02 0.22
N ALA A 62 10.72 21.64 -0.71
CA ALA A 62 9.66 20.99 -1.48
C ALA A 62 10.19 19.83 -2.33
N ALA A 63 11.42 19.95 -2.87
CA ALA A 63 12.01 18.92 -3.70
C ALA A 63 12.26 17.60 -2.93
N THR A 64 12.67 17.68 -1.67
CA THR A 64 12.81 16.51 -0.80
C THR A 64 11.46 15.84 -0.55
N ILE A 65 10.39 16.62 -0.29
CA ILE A 65 9.04 16.06 -0.08
C ILE A 65 8.55 15.39 -1.36
N GLU A 66 8.70 16.06 -2.51
CA GLU A 66 8.29 15.54 -3.82
C GLU A 66 9.07 14.29 -4.23
N ALA A 67 10.34 14.18 -3.82
CA ALA A 67 11.17 13.00 -4.10
C ALA A 67 10.66 11.72 -3.42
N TYR A 68 9.84 11.82 -2.37
CA TYR A 68 9.17 10.69 -1.72
C TYR A 68 7.72 10.50 -2.19
N ASP A 69 7.17 11.38 -3.03
CA ASP A 69 5.84 11.22 -3.61
C ASP A 69 5.90 10.27 -4.82
N THR A 70 5.56 9.00 -4.60
CA THR A 70 5.53 7.99 -5.64
C THR A 70 4.24 7.99 -6.47
N TYR A 71 3.36 8.99 -6.32
CA TYR A 71 2.19 9.18 -7.20
C TYR A 71 2.48 10.06 -8.41
N LYS A 72 3.31 11.09 -8.23
CA LYS A 72 3.56 12.10 -9.29
C LYS A 72 4.95 12.73 -9.26
N GLY A 73 5.65 12.66 -8.11
CA GLY A 73 6.92 13.34 -7.92
C GLY A 73 8.09 12.53 -8.44
N ARG A 74 8.18 11.27 -8.06
CA ARG A 74 9.32 10.41 -8.38
C ARG A 74 8.92 9.14 -9.12
N ARG A 75 9.63 8.90 -10.22
CA ARG A 75 9.60 7.60 -10.91
C ARG A 75 10.44 6.57 -10.14
N GLY A 76 9.93 5.37 -10.00
CA GLY A 76 10.63 4.27 -9.32
C GLY A 76 10.67 4.41 -7.80
N LEU A 77 11.76 3.94 -7.19
CA LEU A 77 11.92 3.93 -5.73
C LEU A 77 12.17 5.34 -5.16
N THR A 78 11.81 5.53 -3.90
CA THR A 78 12.16 6.73 -3.11
C THR A 78 13.68 6.87 -2.95
N PRO A 79 14.21 8.06 -2.61
CA PRO A 79 15.67 8.28 -2.44
C PRO A 79 16.32 7.40 -1.38
N GLY A 80 15.52 6.93 -0.42
CA GLY A 80 15.95 6.05 0.65
C GLY A 80 14.77 5.37 1.33
N PRO A 81 15.01 4.49 2.31
CA PRO A 81 13.98 3.73 2.99
C PRO A 81 13.03 4.64 3.80
N ILE A 82 11.77 4.22 3.91
CA ILE A 82 10.72 4.92 4.67
C ILE A 82 10.51 4.33 6.07
N CYS A 83 11.13 3.19 6.34
CA CYS A 83 11.22 2.55 7.66
C CYS A 83 12.45 1.64 7.69
N ASN A 84 12.72 1.04 8.85
CA ASN A 84 13.70 -0.03 8.98
C ASN A 84 12.99 -1.38 8.71
N PRO A 85 13.16 -2.01 7.52
CA PRO A 85 12.43 -3.23 7.20
C PRO A 85 12.95 -4.42 8.00
N GLY A 86 12.03 -5.30 8.42
CA GLY A 86 12.35 -6.58 8.98
C GLY A 86 12.88 -7.56 7.93
N ILE A 87 13.43 -8.68 8.40
CA ILE A 87 13.98 -9.72 7.50
C ILE A 87 12.91 -10.28 6.55
N ASP A 88 11.67 -10.44 7.03
CA ASP A 88 10.55 -10.94 6.22
C ASP A 88 10.29 -10.05 5.00
N ALA A 89 10.37 -8.73 5.15
CA ALA A 89 10.17 -7.82 4.03
C ALA A 89 11.34 -7.88 3.02
N ILE A 90 12.56 -8.07 3.50
CA ILE A 90 13.74 -8.25 2.65
C ILE A 90 13.62 -9.56 1.88
N ASP A 91 13.29 -10.65 2.57
CA ASP A 91 13.11 -11.97 1.97
C ASP A 91 11.92 -11.97 0.98
N ALA A 92 10.82 -11.28 1.29
CA ALA A 92 9.68 -11.15 0.40
C ALA A 92 10.03 -10.44 -0.92
N VAL A 93 10.88 -9.41 -0.88
CA VAL A 93 11.37 -8.73 -2.10
C VAL A 93 12.28 -9.64 -2.93
N LEU A 94 13.17 -10.40 -2.27
CA LEU A 94 14.08 -11.33 -2.94
C LEU A 94 13.36 -12.56 -3.50
N ALA A 95 12.30 -13.01 -2.84
CA ALA A 95 11.48 -14.16 -3.22
C ALA A 95 10.07 -13.76 -3.66
N ALA A 96 9.94 -12.61 -4.34
CA ALA A 96 8.67 -12.13 -4.88
C ALA A 96 8.04 -13.19 -5.79
N ILE A 97 6.74 -13.46 -5.59
CA ILE A 97 6.00 -14.45 -6.37
C ILE A 97 5.74 -13.86 -7.76
N PRO A 98 6.22 -14.47 -8.86
CA PRO A 98 5.95 -13.97 -10.21
C PRO A 98 4.45 -13.85 -10.47
N SER A 99 4.00 -12.70 -10.92
CA SER A 99 2.60 -12.45 -11.28
C SER A 99 2.49 -11.48 -12.45
N GLU A 100 1.31 -11.37 -13.02
CA GLU A 100 0.98 -10.36 -14.03
C GLU A 100 0.21 -9.16 -13.44
N ASN A 101 0.20 -9.02 -12.11
CA ASN A 101 -0.54 -7.96 -11.44
C ASN A 101 0.25 -6.64 -11.45
N PHE A 102 -0.45 -5.55 -11.70
CA PHE A 102 0.07 -4.18 -11.65
C PHE A 102 -0.61 -3.32 -10.59
N TYR A 103 -1.66 -3.85 -9.93
CA TYR A 103 -2.47 -3.16 -8.93
C TYR A 103 -2.77 -4.06 -7.75
N PHE A 104 -2.99 -3.44 -6.60
CA PHE A 104 -3.55 -4.12 -5.42
C PHE A 104 -4.41 -3.14 -4.61
N TYR A 105 -5.31 -3.68 -3.83
CA TYR A 105 -6.15 -2.94 -2.88
C TYR A 105 -6.46 -3.80 -1.67
N ALA A 106 -6.21 -3.28 -0.46
CA ALA A 106 -6.41 -4.01 0.77
C ALA A 106 -7.73 -3.62 1.45
N ASN A 107 -8.45 -4.62 1.94
CA ASN A 107 -9.50 -4.43 2.93
C ASN A 107 -8.84 -4.43 4.32
N ILE A 108 -8.81 -3.28 4.99
CA ILE A 108 -8.10 -3.09 6.26
C ILE A 108 -8.76 -3.90 7.39
N ASP A 109 -10.10 -4.05 7.37
CA ASP A 109 -10.85 -4.74 8.41
C ASP A 109 -10.68 -6.25 8.35
N THR A 110 -10.74 -6.82 7.14
CA THR A 110 -10.57 -8.26 6.91
C THR A 110 -9.11 -8.66 6.71
N ARG A 111 -8.22 -7.69 6.47
CA ARG A 111 -6.80 -7.88 6.13
C ARG A 111 -6.59 -8.73 4.87
N VAL A 112 -7.53 -8.69 3.95
CA VAL A 112 -7.44 -9.36 2.65
C VAL A 112 -6.97 -8.36 1.61
N THR A 113 -5.92 -8.71 0.87
CA THR A 113 -5.40 -7.92 -0.24
C THR A 113 -5.86 -8.51 -1.56
N TYR A 114 -6.46 -7.70 -2.41
CA TYR A 114 -6.95 -8.05 -3.74
C TYR A 114 -5.99 -7.53 -4.79
N PHE A 115 -5.52 -8.40 -5.67
CA PHE A 115 -4.58 -8.07 -6.74
C PHE A 115 -5.29 -8.01 -8.09
N ALA A 116 -4.79 -7.19 -9.01
CA ALA A 116 -5.38 -7.03 -10.33
C ALA A 116 -4.31 -6.74 -11.39
N LYS A 117 -4.54 -7.28 -12.60
CA LYS A 117 -3.70 -7.03 -13.76
C LYS A 117 -4.08 -5.72 -14.45
N THR A 118 -5.37 -5.41 -14.54
CA THR A 118 -5.90 -4.25 -15.23
C THR A 118 -6.45 -3.19 -14.27
N LEU A 119 -6.56 -1.95 -14.75
CA LEU A 119 -7.18 -0.88 -13.99
C LEU A 119 -8.69 -1.14 -13.75
N ASP A 120 -9.36 -1.77 -14.71
CA ASP A 120 -10.79 -2.09 -14.59
C ASP A 120 -11.03 -3.11 -13.48
N ASP A 121 -10.21 -4.18 -13.41
CA ASP A 121 -10.27 -5.16 -12.33
C ASP A 121 -9.93 -4.53 -10.98
N HIS A 122 -8.96 -3.62 -10.96
CA HIS A 122 -8.60 -2.87 -9.75
C HIS A 122 -9.77 -2.01 -9.26
N ASN A 123 -10.43 -1.30 -10.16
CA ASN A 123 -11.61 -0.50 -9.81
C ASN A 123 -12.77 -1.38 -9.33
N ALA A 124 -12.96 -2.57 -9.90
CA ALA A 124 -13.93 -3.55 -9.42
C ALA A 124 -13.59 -4.03 -8.00
N ASN A 125 -12.33 -4.33 -7.71
CA ASN A 125 -11.86 -4.68 -6.36
C ASN A 125 -12.13 -3.54 -5.35
N ILE A 126 -11.85 -2.29 -5.73
CA ILE A 126 -12.15 -1.12 -4.88
C ILE A 126 -13.65 -1.03 -4.59
N ALA A 127 -14.49 -1.18 -5.61
CA ALA A 127 -15.95 -1.11 -5.44
C ALA A 127 -16.45 -2.23 -4.52
N MET A 128 -15.96 -3.45 -4.70
CA MET A 128 -16.28 -4.60 -3.86
C MET A 128 -15.90 -4.37 -2.39
N VAL A 129 -14.69 -3.90 -2.11
CA VAL A 129 -14.24 -3.64 -0.74
C VAL A 129 -15.04 -2.50 -0.11
N LYS A 130 -15.37 -1.44 -0.86
CA LYS A 130 -16.25 -0.38 -0.37
C LYS A 130 -17.65 -0.88 -0.01
N GLN A 131 -18.17 -1.86 -0.76
CA GLN A 131 -19.45 -2.49 -0.42
C GLN A 131 -19.33 -3.33 0.85
N GLN A 132 -18.24 -4.10 1.01
CA GLN A 132 -18.00 -4.85 2.24
C GLN A 132 -17.97 -3.97 3.48
N TYR A 133 -17.37 -2.77 3.41
CA TYR A 133 -17.40 -1.81 4.53
C TYR A 133 -18.82 -1.33 4.85
N LYS A 134 -19.65 -1.03 3.84
CA LYS A 134 -21.04 -0.63 4.05
C LYS A 134 -21.86 -1.74 4.70
N ASP A 135 -21.71 -2.97 4.19
CA ASP A 135 -22.44 -4.13 4.72
C ASP A 135 -22.06 -4.40 6.19
N ALA A 136 -20.78 -4.28 6.53
CA ALA A 136 -20.28 -4.41 7.90
C ALA A 136 -20.83 -3.31 8.83
N GLU A 137 -20.87 -2.06 8.37
CA GLU A 137 -21.43 -0.94 9.12
C GLU A 137 -22.94 -1.12 9.37
N GLU A 138 -23.69 -1.56 8.35
CA GLU A 138 -25.12 -1.83 8.49
C GLU A 138 -25.39 -2.99 9.46
N ALA A 139 -24.60 -4.06 9.38
CA ALA A 139 -24.69 -5.18 10.31
C ALA A 139 -24.41 -4.74 11.76
N ALA A 140 -23.39 -3.91 11.97
CA ALA A 140 -23.07 -3.38 13.28
C ALA A 140 -24.21 -2.50 13.86
N LYS A 141 -24.80 -1.64 13.03
CA LYS A 141 -25.96 -0.81 13.43
C LYS A 141 -27.18 -1.65 13.81
N LYS A 142 -27.47 -2.72 13.05
CA LYS A 142 -28.57 -3.65 13.36
C LYS A 142 -28.33 -4.37 14.68
N ALA A 143 -27.14 -4.91 14.90
CA ALA A 143 -26.77 -5.59 16.15
C ALA A 143 -26.86 -4.66 17.38
N GLU A 144 -26.47 -3.40 17.23
CA GLU A 144 -26.60 -2.41 18.31
C GLU A 144 -28.08 -2.09 18.63
N ALA A 145 -28.91 -1.95 17.59
CA ALA A 145 -30.33 -1.69 17.75
C ALA A 145 -31.06 -2.87 18.45
N GLU A 146 -30.72 -4.09 18.13
CA GLU A 146 -31.27 -5.30 18.77
C GLU A 146 -30.84 -5.39 20.25
N LYS A 147 -29.58 -5.11 20.57
CA LYS A 147 -29.12 -5.06 21.96
C LYS A 147 -29.88 -4.03 22.82
N LYS A 148 -30.19 -2.85 22.25
CA LYS A 148 -30.95 -1.80 22.94
C LYS A 148 -32.43 -2.21 23.17
N LYS A 149 -33.03 -3.01 22.28
CA LYS A 149 -34.40 -3.53 22.44
C LYS A 149 -34.52 -4.66 23.45
N GLY A 150 -33.47 -5.47 23.61
CA GLY A 150 -33.47 -6.58 24.56
C GLY A 150 -33.07 -6.20 26.00
N ALA A 151 -32.65 -4.94 26.23
CA ALA A 151 -32.31 -4.41 27.54
C ALA A 151 -33.43 -3.62 28.26
N ASN A 152 -34.60 -3.52 27.65
CA ASN A 152 -35.84 -3.00 28.22
C ASN A 152 -36.85 -4.13 28.48
#